data_0e229ffac1adc0e3019b6eb1cbc03141
#
_entry.id   0e229ffac1adc0e3019b6eb1cbc03141
#
_cell.length_a   1.000
_cell.length_b   1.000
_cell.length_c   1.000
_cell.angle_alpha   90.00
_cell.angle_beta   90.00
_cell.angle_gamma   90.00
#
_symmetry.space_group_name_H-M   'P 1'
#
loop_
_entity.id
_entity.type
_entity.pdbx_description
1 polymer ?
#
loop_
_entity_poly.entity_id
_entity_poly.type
_entity_poly.pdbx_seq_one_letter_code
_entity_poly.pdbx_strand_id
1 'polypeptide(L)'
;VNQAADLFNMEYRSVSVSGEYDFSQEVLLRNQVLDGQLGFHVLTPLRIANSDQMVLVDRGWIPFDQSTPDQRAQYQEPGTVFVQGVIRRRQSKPDFGGIPDPALAEWETRLDAWNIVNLDRIQMQVNAPLLAAYIVQSPEPGWSGLPARQLVLPEITEGPHMGYALQWFTFAGILALGYPFFVRRQLRQSASREPQAAAARVG
;
A
#
# COMPACT_ATOMS: atom_id res chain seq x y z
N VAL A 1 1.99 -26.37 -1.35
CA VAL A 1 1.81 -24.89 -1.29
C VAL A 1 0.72 -24.38 -2.25
N ASN A 2 -0.13 -25.25 -2.77
CA ASN A 2 -1.04 -24.90 -3.88
C ASN A 2 -2.48 -24.60 -3.45
N GLN A 3 -2.74 -24.35 -2.17
CA GLN A 3 -4.08 -23.95 -1.71
C GLN A 3 -4.10 -22.46 -1.38
N ALA A 4 -5.04 -21.75 -1.97
CA ALA A 4 -5.17 -20.29 -1.81
C ALA A 4 -5.29 -19.83 -0.33
N ALA A 5 -5.84 -20.68 0.54
CA ALA A 5 -5.93 -20.44 1.98
C ALA A 5 -4.56 -20.44 2.67
N ASP A 6 -3.64 -21.29 2.24
CA ASP A 6 -2.29 -21.37 2.83
C ASP A 6 -1.45 -20.14 2.46
N LEU A 7 -1.58 -19.67 1.23
CA LEU A 7 -0.86 -18.47 0.75
C LEU A 7 -1.29 -17.20 1.50
N PHE A 8 -2.55 -17.11 1.90
CA PHE A 8 -3.06 -15.97 2.66
C PHE A 8 -2.37 -15.82 4.03
N ASN A 9 -2.02 -16.93 4.67
CA ASN A 9 -1.34 -16.95 5.96
C ASN A 9 0.19 -16.85 5.86
N MET A 10 0.73 -16.79 4.63
CA MET A 10 2.18 -16.76 4.37
C MET A 10 2.71 -15.35 4.05
N GLU A 11 1.92 -14.31 4.25
CA GLU A 11 2.39 -12.95 4.01
C GLU A 11 3.66 -12.65 4.81
N TYR A 12 4.60 -11.94 4.17
CA TYR A 12 5.94 -11.62 4.69
C TYR A 12 6.89 -12.82 4.88
N ARG A 13 6.51 -14.03 4.46
CA ARG A 13 7.45 -15.15 4.46
C ARG A 13 8.37 -15.10 3.25
N SER A 14 9.65 -15.40 3.50
CA SER A 14 10.63 -15.57 2.43
C SER A 14 10.33 -16.84 1.63
N VAL A 15 10.42 -16.72 0.31
CA VAL A 15 10.22 -17.83 -0.62
C VAL A 15 11.24 -17.77 -1.74
N SER A 16 11.43 -18.90 -2.40
CA SER A 16 12.19 -18.98 -3.64
C SER A 16 11.39 -19.74 -4.69
N VAL A 17 11.55 -19.33 -5.95
CA VAL A 17 10.90 -19.97 -7.10
C VAL A 17 11.83 -19.93 -8.30
N SER A 18 11.83 -20.99 -9.09
CA SER A 18 12.51 -21.04 -10.41
C SER A 18 11.47 -21.05 -11.50
N GLY A 19 11.74 -20.36 -12.60
CA GLY A 19 10.83 -20.29 -13.74
C GLY A 19 11.34 -19.37 -14.83
N GLU A 20 10.43 -19.02 -15.75
CA GLU A 20 10.71 -18.10 -16.84
C GLU A 20 9.70 -16.96 -16.82
N TYR A 21 10.18 -15.73 -16.96
CA TYR A 21 9.32 -14.55 -17.03
C TYR A 21 8.56 -14.49 -18.36
N ASP A 22 7.28 -14.16 -18.30
CA ASP A 22 6.50 -13.81 -19.47
C ASP A 22 6.39 -12.28 -19.59
N PHE A 23 7.37 -11.68 -20.26
CA PHE A 23 7.44 -10.25 -20.46
C PHE A 23 6.30 -9.68 -21.32
N SER A 24 5.66 -10.53 -22.13
CA SER A 24 4.51 -10.11 -22.95
C SER A 24 3.30 -9.73 -22.09
N GLN A 25 3.26 -10.23 -20.85
CA GLN A 25 2.18 -10.02 -19.90
C GLN A 25 2.59 -9.15 -18.69
N GLU A 26 3.77 -8.55 -18.78
CA GLU A 26 4.27 -7.61 -17.78
C GLU A 26 3.37 -6.37 -17.63
N VAL A 27 3.14 -5.93 -16.40
CA VAL A 27 2.35 -4.74 -16.07
C VAL A 27 3.11 -3.87 -15.06
N LEU A 28 2.66 -2.65 -14.87
CA LEU A 28 3.25 -1.68 -13.96
C LEU A 28 2.35 -1.41 -12.76
N LEU A 29 2.95 -1.18 -11.60
CA LEU A 29 2.28 -0.63 -10.41
C LEU A 29 2.67 0.85 -10.29
N ARG A 30 1.66 1.72 -10.31
CA ARG A 30 1.80 3.19 -10.27
C ARG A 30 2.15 3.73 -8.89
N ASN A 31 2.52 5.01 -8.87
CA ASN A 31 2.69 5.81 -7.67
C ASN A 31 3.76 5.27 -6.70
N GLN A 32 4.80 4.65 -7.26
CA GLN A 32 5.93 4.15 -6.48
C GLN A 32 7.01 5.23 -6.40
N VAL A 33 7.51 5.46 -5.20
CA VAL A 33 8.54 6.48 -4.96
C VAL A 33 9.80 5.80 -4.40
N LEU A 34 10.93 6.07 -5.03
CA LEU A 34 12.25 5.65 -4.55
C LEU A 34 13.16 6.88 -4.47
N ASP A 35 13.76 7.13 -3.31
CA ASP A 35 14.66 8.27 -3.06
C ASP A 35 14.09 9.63 -3.52
N GLY A 36 12.77 9.81 -3.32
CA GLY A 36 12.05 11.03 -3.70
C GLY A 36 11.71 11.14 -5.19
N GLN A 37 12.03 10.13 -5.99
CA GLN A 37 11.70 10.08 -7.41
C GLN A 37 10.45 9.23 -7.64
N LEU A 38 9.51 9.76 -8.43
CA LEU A 38 8.31 9.03 -8.85
C LEU A 38 8.66 8.01 -9.94
N GLY A 39 8.09 6.83 -9.84
CA GLY A 39 8.27 5.75 -10.80
C GLY A 39 7.20 4.68 -10.70
N PHE A 40 7.56 3.49 -11.15
CA PHE A 40 6.70 2.32 -11.18
C PHE A 40 7.42 1.12 -10.59
N HIS A 41 6.68 0.17 -10.02
CA HIS A 41 7.18 -1.19 -9.88
C HIS A 41 6.79 -2.02 -11.10
N VAL A 42 7.70 -2.89 -11.51
CA VAL A 42 7.52 -3.78 -12.65
C VAL A 42 7.02 -5.13 -12.15
N LEU A 43 5.78 -5.47 -12.54
CA LEU A 43 5.12 -6.71 -12.16
C LEU A 43 5.12 -7.66 -13.36
N THR A 44 5.91 -8.73 -13.30
CA THR A 44 6.04 -9.68 -14.40
C THR A 44 5.54 -11.06 -13.97
N PRO A 45 4.61 -11.70 -14.71
CA PRO A 45 4.27 -13.09 -14.47
C PRO A 45 5.47 -14.00 -14.71
N LEU A 46 5.72 -14.90 -13.75
CA LEU A 46 6.74 -15.93 -13.84
C LEU A 46 6.05 -17.29 -13.99
N ARG A 47 6.29 -17.99 -15.06
CA ARG A 47 5.89 -19.39 -15.26
C ARG A 47 6.73 -20.28 -14.38
N ILE A 48 6.12 -20.93 -13.40
CA ILE A 48 6.83 -21.76 -12.42
C ILE A 48 7.35 -23.04 -13.10
N ALA A 49 8.61 -23.36 -12.89
CA ALA A 49 9.21 -24.57 -13.44
C ALA A 49 8.45 -25.83 -12.98
N ASN A 50 8.19 -26.74 -13.90
CA ASN A 50 7.43 -27.97 -13.67
C ASN A 50 5.98 -27.75 -13.15
N SER A 51 5.35 -26.64 -13.53
CA SER A 51 3.97 -26.31 -13.15
C SER A 51 3.28 -25.58 -14.30
N ASP A 52 1.95 -25.76 -14.39
CA ASP A 52 1.10 -24.98 -15.31
C ASP A 52 0.68 -23.62 -14.73
N GLN A 53 1.11 -23.30 -13.51
CA GLN A 53 0.77 -22.08 -12.81
C GLN A 53 1.85 -21.02 -13.00
N MET A 54 1.40 -19.76 -12.88
CA MET A 54 2.28 -18.61 -12.80
C MET A 54 2.18 -17.95 -11.42
N VAL A 55 3.22 -17.23 -11.06
CA VAL A 55 3.22 -16.30 -9.92
C VAL A 55 3.58 -14.90 -10.42
N LEU A 56 2.86 -13.89 -9.98
CA LEU A 56 3.22 -12.51 -10.29
C LEU A 56 4.44 -12.11 -9.42
N VAL A 57 5.46 -11.56 -10.05
CA VAL A 57 6.69 -11.11 -9.36
C VAL A 57 6.84 -9.61 -9.53
N ASP A 58 6.88 -8.90 -8.42
CA ASP A 58 7.34 -7.52 -8.36
C ASP A 58 8.87 -7.53 -8.43
N ARG A 59 9.40 -7.15 -9.59
CA ARG A 59 10.84 -7.18 -9.88
C ARG A 59 11.58 -5.96 -9.34
N GLY A 60 10.85 -4.95 -8.90
CA GLY A 60 11.39 -3.72 -8.33
C GLY A 60 10.98 -2.45 -9.08
N TRP A 61 11.56 -1.35 -8.66
CA TRP A 61 11.24 -0.01 -9.11
C TRP A 61 12.04 0.42 -10.34
N ILE A 62 11.36 1.15 -11.25
CA ILE A 62 11.96 1.85 -12.40
C ILE A 62 11.52 3.31 -12.43
N PRO A 63 12.32 4.23 -13.00
CA PRO A 63 11.95 5.63 -13.17
C PRO A 63 10.72 5.81 -14.07
N PHE A 64 10.00 6.91 -13.86
CA PHE A 64 8.78 7.23 -14.62
C PHE A 64 9.02 7.33 -16.14
N ASP A 65 10.13 7.90 -16.55
CA ASP A 65 10.53 8.10 -17.95
C ASP A 65 10.98 6.82 -18.66
N GLN A 66 11.08 5.68 -17.93
CA GLN A 66 11.49 4.39 -18.48
C GLN A 66 10.36 3.35 -18.46
N SER A 67 9.12 3.82 -18.44
CA SER A 67 7.93 2.98 -18.27
C SER A 67 7.33 2.44 -19.57
N THR A 68 7.74 2.92 -20.74
CA THR A 68 7.21 2.40 -22.01
C THR A 68 7.69 0.98 -22.29
N PRO A 69 6.93 0.14 -23.02
CA PRO A 69 7.32 -1.23 -23.30
C PRO A 69 8.73 -1.37 -23.92
N ASP A 70 9.10 -0.48 -24.85
CA ASP A 70 10.42 -0.48 -25.50
C ASP A 70 11.54 -0.19 -24.50
N GLN A 71 11.30 0.75 -23.58
CA GLN A 71 12.26 1.12 -22.55
C GLN A 71 12.39 0.02 -21.48
N ARG A 72 11.29 -0.66 -21.13
CA ARG A 72 11.31 -1.80 -20.19
C ARG A 72 12.06 -3.02 -20.76
N ALA A 73 12.14 -3.15 -22.08
CA ALA A 73 12.84 -4.28 -22.71
C ALA A 73 14.29 -4.43 -22.25
N GLN A 74 14.96 -3.33 -21.89
CA GLN A 74 16.34 -3.37 -21.34
C GLN A 74 16.44 -4.09 -19.98
N TYR A 75 15.32 -4.23 -19.25
CA TYR A 75 15.27 -4.88 -17.94
C TYR A 75 14.84 -6.35 -18.01
N GLN A 76 14.68 -6.90 -19.21
CA GLN A 76 14.31 -8.29 -19.38
C GLN A 76 15.46 -9.22 -18.98
N GLU A 77 15.14 -10.24 -18.23
CA GLU A 77 16.03 -11.33 -17.82
C GLU A 77 15.55 -12.61 -18.51
N PRO A 78 15.97 -12.86 -19.77
CA PRO A 78 15.47 -14.00 -20.54
C PRO A 78 16.02 -15.33 -20.04
N GLY A 79 15.24 -16.40 -20.24
CA GLY A 79 15.58 -17.75 -19.82
C GLY A 79 15.12 -18.07 -18.39
N THR A 80 15.62 -19.19 -17.88
CA THR A 80 15.24 -19.65 -16.54
C THR A 80 15.95 -18.83 -15.47
N VAL A 81 15.17 -18.24 -14.59
CA VAL A 81 15.62 -17.44 -13.45
C VAL A 81 15.34 -18.13 -12.13
N PHE A 82 16.11 -17.76 -11.10
CA PHE A 82 15.87 -18.14 -9.72
C PHE A 82 15.55 -16.89 -8.90
N VAL A 83 14.31 -16.76 -8.49
CA VAL A 83 13.79 -15.59 -7.77
C VAL A 83 13.71 -15.89 -6.28
N GLN A 84 14.31 -15.05 -5.47
CA GLN A 84 14.12 -15.02 -4.02
C GLN A 84 13.34 -13.75 -3.65
N GLY A 85 12.40 -13.86 -2.73
CA GLY A 85 11.58 -12.73 -2.36
C GLY A 85 10.66 -13.02 -1.19
N VAL A 86 9.73 -12.12 -1.00
CA VAL A 86 8.77 -12.14 0.12
C VAL A 86 7.36 -12.22 -0.45
N ILE A 87 6.55 -13.12 0.10
CA ILE A 87 5.12 -13.24 -0.27
C ILE A 87 4.36 -12.00 0.20
N ARG A 88 3.56 -11.44 -0.72
CA ARG A 88 2.59 -10.40 -0.43
C ARG A 88 1.21 -10.82 -0.90
N ARG A 89 0.20 -10.34 -0.16
CA ARG A 89 -1.20 -10.59 -0.47
C ARG A 89 -1.69 -9.67 -1.59
N ARG A 90 -2.65 -10.17 -2.36
CA ARG A 90 -3.40 -9.35 -3.30
C ARG A 90 -4.19 -8.26 -2.58
N GLN A 91 -4.41 -7.16 -3.26
CA GLN A 91 -5.35 -6.12 -2.85
C GLN A 91 -6.56 -6.17 -3.78
N SER A 92 -7.77 -6.21 -3.23
CA SER A 92 -9.01 -6.12 -4.02
C SER A 92 -9.59 -4.70 -4.03
N LYS A 93 -9.18 -3.88 -3.07
CA LYS A 93 -9.59 -2.47 -2.92
C LYS A 93 -8.37 -1.65 -2.49
N PRO A 94 -8.30 -0.37 -2.88
CA PRO A 94 -7.28 0.52 -2.37
C PRO A 94 -7.46 0.73 -0.85
N ASP A 95 -6.37 1.07 -0.18
CA ASP A 95 -6.39 1.53 1.20
C ASP A 95 -7.17 2.86 1.33
N PHE A 96 -7.47 3.27 2.55
CA PHE A 96 -8.24 4.49 2.81
C PHE A 96 -7.60 5.71 2.12
N GLY A 97 -8.38 6.37 1.27
CA GLY A 97 -7.91 7.50 0.46
C GLY A 97 -7.15 7.13 -0.83
N GLY A 98 -6.94 5.83 -1.09
CA GLY A 98 -6.29 5.37 -2.32
C GLY A 98 -7.18 5.45 -3.57
N ILE A 99 -6.56 5.50 -4.73
CA ILE A 99 -7.24 5.58 -6.02
C ILE A 99 -7.49 4.15 -6.53
N PRO A 100 -8.74 3.79 -6.89
CA PRO A 100 -9.03 2.48 -7.48
C PRO A 100 -8.43 2.38 -8.89
N ASP A 101 -8.23 1.14 -9.34
CA ASP A 101 -7.84 0.90 -10.71
C ASP A 101 -8.92 1.37 -11.69
N PRO A 102 -8.54 1.97 -12.82
CA PRO A 102 -9.49 2.39 -13.85
C PRO A 102 -10.25 1.17 -14.40
N ALA A 103 -11.46 1.41 -14.87
CA ALA A 103 -12.15 0.45 -15.73
C ALA A 103 -11.44 0.39 -17.08
N LEU A 104 -11.43 -0.79 -17.73
CA LEU A 104 -11.02 -0.88 -19.13
C LEU A 104 -12.02 -0.11 -19.98
N ALA A 105 -11.52 0.72 -20.89
CA ALA A 105 -12.36 1.31 -21.92
C ALA A 105 -12.85 0.22 -22.91
N GLU A 106 -13.96 0.46 -23.63
CA GLU A 106 -14.57 -0.54 -24.52
C GLU A 106 -13.62 -1.08 -25.62
N TRP A 107 -12.60 -0.28 -25.99
CA TRP A 107 -11.59 -0.66 -26.99
C TRP A 107 -10.29 -1.20 -26.38
N GLU A 108 -10.14 -1.17 -25.05
CA GLU A 108 -8.96 -1.68 -24.36
C GLU A 108 -9.18 -3.14 -23.95
N THR A 109 -8.28 -4.00 -24.37
CA THR A 109 -8.28 -5.42 -23.97
C THR A 109 -7.39 -5.67 -22.75
N ARG A 110 -6.57 -4.67 -22.37
CA ARG A 110 -5.56 -4.81 -21.33
C ARG A 110 -5.28 -3.48 -20.63
N LEU A 111 -5.09 -3.54 -19.33
CA LEU A 111 -4.57 -2.44 -18.51
C LEU A 111 -3.08 -2.67 -18.25
N ASP A 112 -2.23 -1.78 -18.77
CA ASP A 112 -0.76 -1.88 -18.60
C ASP A 112 -0.27 -1.35 -17.24
N ALA A 113 -1.00 -0.42 -16.61
CA ALA A 113 -0.57 0.20 -15.36
C ALA A 113 -1.69 0.26 -14.32
N TRP A 114 -1.43 -0.31 -13.16
CA TRP A 114 -2.35 -0.54 -12.05
C TRP A 114 -2.05 0.37 -10.86
N ASN A 115 -3.06 0.72 -10.07
CA ASN A 115 -2.89 1.48 -8.82
C ASN A 115 -2.72 0.55 -7.61
N ILE A 116 -3.23 -0.69 -7.71
CA ILE A 116 -3.12 -1.74 -6.70
C ILE A 116 -2.80 -3.09 -7.35
N VAL A 117 -2.22 -4.01 -6.59
CA VAL A 117 -1.95 -5.38 -7.08
C VAL A 117 -3.23 -6.22 -6.94
N ASN A 118 -4.16 -6.00 -7.88
CA ASN A 118 -5.41 -6.75 -7.94
C ASN A 118 -5.25 -8.01 -8.79
N LEU A 119 -4.83 -9.10 -8.16
CA LEU A 119 -4.55 -10.36 -8.86
C LEU A 119 -5.78 -10.93 -9.56
N ASP A 120 -6.99 -10.72 -9.04
CA ASP A 120 -8.22 -11.23 -9.67
C ASP A 120 -8.47 -10.56 -11.03
N ARG A 121 -8.21 -9.24 -11.13
CA ARG A 121 -8.32 -8.50 -12.39
C ARG A 121 -7.12 -8.74 -13.32
N ILE A 122 -5.91 -8.80 -12.76
CA ILE A 122 -4.69 -9.11 -13.53
C ILE A 122 -4.81 -10.50 -14.15
N GLN A 123 -5.37 -11.48 -13.42
CA GLN A 123 -5.63 -12.84 -13.93
C GLN A 123 -6.46 -12.84 -15.22
N MET A 124 -7.40 -11.90 -15.38
CA MET A 124 -8.28 -11.85 -16.57
C MET A 124 -7.50 -11.54 -17.86
N GLN A 125 -6.32 -10.97 -17.76
CA GLN A 125 -5.47 -10.61 -18.91
C GLN A 125 -4.19 -11.44 -19.01
N VAL A 126 -4.02 -12.43 -18.11
CA VAL A 126 -2.89 -13.38 -18.12
C VAL A 126 -3.39 -14.72 -18.63
N ASN A 127 -2.63 -15.35 -19.52
CA ASN A 127 -3.03 -16.54 -20.27
C ASN A 127 -2.87 -17.87 -19.52
N ALA A 128 -2.44 -17.85 -18.25
CA ALA A 128 -2.29 -19.03 -17.40
C ALA A 128 -2.72 -18.72 -15.97
N PRO A 129 -3.07 -19.74 -15.14
CA PRO A 129 -3.51 -19.52 -13.77
C PRO A 129 -2.43 -18.87 -12.91
N LEU A 130 -2.76 -17.71 -12.30
CA LEU A 130 -1.92 -17.04 -11.31
C LEU A 130 -2.17 -17.60 -9.90
N LEU A 131 -1.12 -17.71 -9.11
CA LEU A 131 -1.24 -17.95 -7.68
C LEU A 131 -1.95 -16.76 -6.99
N ALA A 132 -2.68 -17.04 -5.92
CA ALA A 132 -3.45 -16.03 -5.17
C ALA A 132 -2.61 -15.08 -4.31
N ALA A 133 -1.29 -15.06 -4.53
CA ALA A 133 -0.34 -14.17 -3.90
C ALA A 133 0.73 -13.78 -4.93
N TYR A 134 1.46 -12.70 -4.66
CA TYR A 134 2.60 -12.29 -5.48
C TYR A 134 3.88 -12.26 -4.66
N ILE A 135 5.01 -12.23 -5.33
CA ILE A 135 6.33 -12.19 -4.71
C ILE A 135 6.93 -10.82 -4.95
N VAL A 136 7.41 -10.16 -3.92
CA VAL A 136 8.30 -9.01 -4.05
C VAL A 136 9.71 -9.53 -4.02
N GLN A 137 10.44 -9.35 -5.13
CA GLN A 137 11.79 -9.85 -5.31
C GLN A 137 12.76 -9.11 -4.38
N SER A 138 13.50 -9.88 -3.60
CA SER A 138 14.54 -9.33 -2.73
C SER A 138 15.78 -8.95 -3.54
N PRO A 139 16.54 -7.93 -3.10
CA PRO A 139 17.83 -7.62 -3.74
C PRO A 139 18.81 -8.78 -3.58
N GLU A 140 19.46 -9.14 -4.66
CA GLU A 140 20.57 -10.08 -4.64
C GLU A 140 21.85 -9.40 -4.12
N PRO A 141 22.77 -10.15 -3.50
CA PRO A 141 24.04 -9.59 -3.08
C PRO A 141 24.77 -8.93 -4.26
N GLY A 142 25.06 -7.63 -4.14
CA GLY A 142 25.71 -6.86 -5.19
C GLY A 142 24.79 -6.30 -6.27
N TRP A 143 23.46 -6.51 -6.20
CA TRP A 143 22.52 -5.88 -7.12
C TRP A 143 22.44 -4.38 -6.87
N SER A 144 22.74 -3.58 -7.88
CA SER A 144 22.69 -2.11 -7.84
C SER A 144 22.04 -1.52 -9.10
N GLY A 145 21.45 -2.38 -9.93
CA GLY A 145 20.82 -1.99 -11.19
C GLY A 145 19.33 -1.69 -11.07
N LEU A 146 18.71 -1.46 -12.23
CA LEU A 146 17.27 -1.38 -12.38
C LEU A 146 16.75 -2.72 -12.94
N PRO A 147 15.55 -3.13 -12.54
CA PRO A 147 14.66 -2.53 -11.53
C PRO A 147 15.28 -2.53 -10.13
N ALA A 148 15.15 -1.41 -9.40
CA ALA A 148 15.73 -1.29 -8.06
C ALA A 148 14.94 -2.16 -7.07
N ARG A 149 15.62 -3.12 -6.46
CA ARG A 149 15.05 -4.08 -5.52
C ARG A 149 15.28 -3.63 -4.09
N GLN A 150 14.23 -3.61 -3.27
CA GLN A 150 14.31 -3.24 -1.87
C GLN A 150 13.92 -4.41 -0.98
N LEU A 151 14.54 -4.48 0.20
CA LEU A 151 14.10 -5.43 1.21
C LEU A 151 12.72 -4.99 1.75
N VAL A 152 11.73 -5.85 1.55
CA VAL A 152 10.42 -5.67 2.19
C VAL A 152 10.52 -6.16 3.63
N LEU A 153 10.81 -5.24 4.52
CA LEU A 153 10.69 -5.49 5.95
C LEU A 153 9.25 -5.13 6.37
N PRO A 154 8.60 -5.95 7.21
CA PRO A 154 7.40 -5.48 7.88
C PRO A 154 7.79 -4.22 8.65
N GLU A 155 7.21 -3.08 8.31
CA GLU A 155 7.42 -1.86 9.08
C GLU A 155 6.82 -2.05 10.48
N ILE A 156 7.64 -2.50 11.41
CA ILE A 156 7.33 -2.47 12.83
C ILE A 156 7.57 -1.02 13.27
N THR A 157 6.73 -0.12 12.81
CA THR A 157 6.71 1.24 13.33
C THR A 157 5.83 1.25 14.57
N GLU A 158 6.36 1.74 15.66
CA GLU A 158 5.55 2.01 16.87
C GLU A 158 4.45 3.06 16.59
N GLY A 159 4.32 3.52 15.35
CA GLY A 159 3.35 4.53 14.93
C GLY A 159 3.49 5.84 15.71
N PRO A 160 2.69 6.86 15.42
CA PRO A 160 2.73 8.16 16.12
C PRO A 160 2.02 8.11 17.49
N HIS A 161 1.98 6.93 18.17
CA HIS A 161 1.22 6.76 19.43
C HIS A 161 1.63 7.74 20.51
N MET A 162 2.91 8.09 20.62
CA MET A 162 3.38 9.09 21.56
C MET A 162 2.80 10.48 21.24
N GLY A 163 2.74 10.86 19.96
CA GLY A 163 2.12 12.11 19.51
C GLY A 163 0.63 12.17 19.84
N TYR A 164 -0.10 11.09 19.56
CA TYR A 164 -1.51 10.98 19.93
C TYR A 164 -1.74 10.99 21.43
N ALA A 165 -0.92 10.27 22.19
CA ALA A 165 -1.01 10.30 23.66
C ALA A 165 -0.82 11.72 24.20
N LEU A 166 0.24 12.44 23.75
CA LEU A 166 0.47 13.83 24.14
C LEU A 166 -0.70 14.75 23.79
N GLN A 167 -1.28 14.58 22.61
CA GLN A 167 -2.44 15.35 22.16
C GLN A 167 -3.64 15.12 23.06
N TRP A 168 -3.97 13.88 23.40
CA TRP A 168 -5.08 13.54 24.28
C TRP A 168 -4.87 14.05 25.70
N PHE A 169 -3.65 13.94 26.25
CA PHE A 169 -3.32 14.50 27.55
C PHE A 169 -3.41 16.03 27.57
N THR A 170 -3.03 16.69 26.49
CA THR A 170 -3.19 18.13 26.34
C THR A 170 -4.66 18.53 26.35
N PHE A 171 -5.52 17.85 25.60
CA PHE A 171 -6.96 18.09 25.62
C PHE A 171 -7.58 17.85 27.00
N ALA A 172 -7.19 16.76 27.66
CA ALA A 172 -7.63 16.46 29.02
C ALA A 172 -7.22 17.58 30.00
N GLY A 173 -6.00 18.08 29.92
CA GLY A 173 -5.48 19.18 30.72
C GLY A 173 -6.27 20.49 30.50
N ILE A 174 -6.53 20.84 29.24
CA ILE A 174 -7.33 22.02 28.87
C ILE A 174 -8.75 21.92 29.46
N LEU A 175 -9.38 20.75 29.36
CA LEU A 175 -10.72 20.54 29.94
C LEU A 175 -10.71 20.57 31.46
N ALA A 176 -9.73 19.91 32.10
CA ALA A 176 -9.63 19.84 33.55
C ALA A 176 -9.42 21.22 34.21
N LEU A 177 -8.67 22.11 33.56
CA LEU A 177 -8.40 23.47 34.05
C LEU A 177 -9.44 24.47 33.57
N GLY A 178 -9.83 24.41 32.31
CA GLY A 178 -10.72 25.37 31.67
C GLY A 178 -12.19 25.23 32.13
N TYR A 179 -12.67 23.99 32.27
CA TYR A 179 -14.06 23.73 32.64
C TYR A 179 -14.44 24.28 34.04
N PRO A 180 -13.66 24.04 35.11
CA PRO A 180 -13.93 24.60 36.41
C PRO A 180 -13.89 26.14 36.41
N PHE A 181 -12.97 26.73 35.64
CA PHE A 181 -12.89 28.19 35.51
C PHE A 181 -14.13 28.75 34.81
N PHE A 182 -14.59 28.13 33.74
CA PHE A 182 -15.80 28.49 33.02
C PHE A 182 -17.04 28.41 33.93
N VAL A 183 -17.20 27.30 34.64
CA VAL A 183 -18.35 27.10 35.56
C VAL A 183 -18.34 28.15 36.68
N ARG A 184 -17.19 28.41 37.30
CA ARG A 184 -17.07 29.46 38.33
C ARG A 184 -17.45 30.85 37.80
N ARG A 185 -17.04 31.19 36.60
CA ARG A 185 -17.38 32.46 35.95
C ARG A 185 -18.91 32.56 35.70
N GLN A 186 -19.51 31.49 35.22
CA GLN A 186 -20.93 31.44 34.92
C GLN A 186 -21.80 31.57 36.21
N LEU A 187 -21.43 30.87 37.26
CA LEU A 187 -22.08 30.95 38.53
C LEU A 187 -22.00 32.37 39.14
N ARG A 188 -20.86 33.04 39.04
CA ARG A 188 -20.72 34.45 39.48
C ARG A 188 -21.63 35.42 38.70
N GLN A 189 -21.77 35.21 37.39
CA GLN A 189 -22.63 36.04 36.54
C GLN A 189 -24.13 35.81 36.85
N SER A 190 -24.53 34.60 37.16
CA SER A 190 -25.90 34.26 37.54
C SER A 190 -26.27 34.89 38.89
N ALA A 191 -25.36 34.81 39.86
CA ALA A 191 -25.57 35.44 41.18
C ALA A 191 -25.67 36.98 41.14
N SER A 192 -25.05 37.62 40.13
CA SER A 192 -25.12 39.09 39.95
C SER A 192 -26.40 39.55 39.25
N ARG A 193 -27.16 38.66 38.63
CA ARG A 193 -28.44 38.99 37.93
C ARG A 193 -29.69 38.87 38.80
N GLU A 194 -29.67 38.07 39.86
CA GLU A 194 -30.82 37.91 40.76
C GLU A 194 -31.23 39.19 41.52
N PRO A 195 -30.33 40.06 42.04
CA PRO A 195 -30.73 41.28 42.75
C PRO A 195 -31.47 42.30 41.89
N GLN A 196 -31.14 42.39 40.59
CA GLN A 196 -31.76 43.34 39.67
C GLN A 196 -33.22 42.97 39.30
N ALA A 197 -33.52 41.69 39.22
CA ALA A 197 -34.87 41.20 38.93
C ALA A 197 -35.85 41.36 40.12
N ALA A 198 -35.29 41.30 41.32
CA ALA A 198 -36.13 41.59 42.57
C ALA A 198 -36.45 43.06 42.74
N ALA A 199 -35.54 43.98 42.40
CA ALA A 199 -35.76 45.40 42.49
C ALA A 199 -36.81 45.94 41.47
N ALA A 200 -36.90 45.28 40.29
CA ALA A 200 -37.84 45.66 39.22
C ALA A 200 -39.31 45.20 39.48
N ARG A 201 -39.58 44.41 40.53
CA ARG A 201 -40.92 43.91 40.88
C ARG A 201 -41.61 44.73 42.05
N VAL A 202 -40.93 45.71 42.61
CA VAL A 202 -41.46 46.51 43.78
C VAL A 202 -41.70 48.01 43.40
N GLY A 203 -41.55 48.34 42.09
CA GLY A 203 -41.83 49.68 41.58
C GLY A 203 -43.15 49.75 40.80
#